data_b9666cecbde95e2af0457aaca061cd0e
#
_entry.id   b9666cecbde95e2af0457aaca061cd0e
#
_cell.length_a   1.000
_cell.length_b   1.000
_cell.length_c   1.000
_cell.angle_alpha   90.00
_cell.angle_beta   90.00
_cell.angle_gamma   90.00
#
_symmetry.space_group_name_H-M   'P 1'
#
loop_
_entity.id
_entity.type
_entity.pdbx_description
1 polymer ?
#
loop_
_entity_poly.entity_id
_entity_poly.type
_entity_poly.pdbx_seq_one_letter_code
_entity_poly.pdbx_strand_id
1 'polypeptide(L)'
;MSAVSSAAARRLNRQLRRTIAEHELFESGDRVLIAVSGGKDSLTLLDLLEIWSRGPVSVELTAVHLDQGQPGYDGAPLQTFLEARGVDFEILREDTYSVVTQKLGPEQTYCSLCSRLRRGILYSAAERLGANKIALGHHREDALETFLLNLLYAGRLQTLPPKYRTDDGRFEVIRPLIECAETDIAAYAAERKFPILP
;
A
#
# COMPACT_ATOMS: atom_id res chain seq x y z
N MET A 1 -3.17 23.09 -10.91
CA MET A 1 -4.50 22.71 -11.44
C MET A 1 -5.20 21.87 -10.38
N SER A 2 -6.44 22.24 -10.01
CA SER A 2 -7.19 21.70 -8.88
C SER A 2 -7.46 20.18 -9.04
N ALA A 3 -6.75 19.34 -8.30
CA ALA A 3 -6.80 17.89 -8.41
C ALA A 3 -7.91 17.22 -7.58
N VAL A 4 -8.84 17.99 -6.99
CA VAL A 4 -9.88 17.45 -6.08
C VAL A 4 -11.23 18.01 -6.49
N SER A 5 -11.83 17.44 -7.55
CA SER A 5 -13.12 17.97 -8.04
C SER A 5 -14.34 17.15 -7.61
N SER A 6 -14.26 15.81 -7.51
CA SER A 6 -15.40 14.96 -7.19
C SER A 6 -15.73 14.89 -5.69
N ALA A 7 -16.95 14.43 -5.39
CA ALA A 7 -17.38 14.21 -4.02
C ALA A 7 -16.55 13.09 -3.34
N ALA A 8 -16.23 12.02 -4.08
CA ALA A 8 -15.38 10.93 -3.60
C ALA A 8 -13.96 11.42 -3.29
N ALA A 9 -13.34 12.18 -4.20
CA ALA A 9 -12.03 12.78 -3.99
C ALA A 9 -11.95 13.66 -2.72
N ARG A 10 -13.00 14.49 -2.50
CA ARG A 10 -13.07 15.33 -1.29
C ARG A 10 -13.24 14.50 -0.01
N ARG A 11 -14.07 13.45 -0.02
CA ARG A 11 -14.23 12.56 1.13
C ARG A 11 -12.94 11.83 1.45
N LEU A 12 -12.29 11.21 0.45
CA LEU A 12 -11.02 10.52 0.63
C LEU A 12 -9.92 11.42 1.18
N ASN A 13 -9.72 12.60 0.60
CA ASN A 13 -8.68 13.52 1.07
C ASN A 13 -8.95 13.98 2.51
N ARG A 14 -10.21 14.27 2.85
CA ARG A 14 -10.57 14.64 4.22
C ARG A 14 -10.34 13.48 5.19
N GLN A 15 -10.77 12.27 4.84
CA GLN A 15 -10.62 11.10 5.70
C GLN A 15 -9.14 10.72 5.86
N LEU A 16 -8.37 10.67 4.78
CA LEU A 16 -6.93 10.42 4.84
C LEU A 16 -6.21 11.41 5.77
N ARG A 17 -6.48 12.72 5.62
CA ARG A 17 -5.88 13.76 6.49
C ARG A 17 -6.27 13.57 7.95
N ARG A 18 -7.51 13.19 8.20
CA ARG A 18 -8.01 12.90 9.55
C ARG A 18 -7.28 11.69 10.13
N THR A 19 -7.23 10.56 9.42
CA THR A 19 -6.53 9.33 9.82
C THR A 19 -5.05 9.61 10.10
N ILE A 20 -4.37 10.38 9.24
CA ILE A 20 -2.98 10.78 9.44
C ILE A 20 -2.81 11.55 10.76
N ALA A 21 -3.67 12.51 11.03
CA ALA A 21 -3.58 13.36 12.22
C ALA A 21 -3.96 12.60 13.50
N GLU A 22 -5.05 11.83 13.50
CA GLU A 22 -5.54 11.11 14.68
C GLU A 22 -4.59 9.99 15.13
N HIS A 23 -3.90 9.36 14.17
CA HIS A 23 -2.98 8.27 14.45
C HIS A 23 -1.50 8.68 14.38
N GLU A 24 -1.21 9.96 14.14
CA GLU A 24 0.16 10.47 14.06
C GLU A 24 1.02 9.61 13.13
N LEU A 25 0.54 9.42 11.86
CA LEU A 25 1.15 8.48 10.94
C LEU A 25 2.49 9.00 10.36
N PHE A 26 2.70 10.31 10.33
CA PHE A 26 3.91 10.92 9.76
C PHE A 26 4.49 11.98 10.67
N GLU A 27 5.81 12.04 10.63
CA GLU A 27 6.64 13.09 11.23
C GLU A 27 7.51 13.76 10.17
N SER A 28 7.96 14.99 10.45
CA SER A 28 8.86 15.69 9.52
C SER A 28 10.21 14.97 9.45
N GLY A 29 10.68 14.73 8.24
CA GLY A 29 11.90 13.97 7.97
C GLY A 29 11.68 12.48 7.74
N ASP A 30 10.43 11.98 7.79
CA ASP A 30 10.15 10.60 7.44
C ASP A 30 10.51 10.29 5.98
N ARG A 31 11.10 9.11 5.79
CA ARG A 31 11.35 8.48 4.50
C ARG A 31 10.44 7.29 4.35
N VAL A 32 9.51 7.39 3.42
CA VAL A 32 8.35 6.48 3.32
C VAL A 32 8.43 5.66 2.05
N LEU A 33 8.52 4.34 2.20
CA LEU A 33 8.28 3.41 1.11
C LEU A 33 6.78 3.21 0.94
N ILE A 34 6.23 3.52 -0.24
CA ILE A 34 4.83 3.24 -0.59
C ILE A 34 4.79 1.94 -1.38
N ALA A 35 4.15 0.90 -0.85
CA ALA A 35 4.00 -0.37 -1.55
C ALA A 35 2.90 -0.28 -2.61
N VAL A 36 3.30 -0.25 -3.88
CA VAL A 36 2.40 -0.14 -5.03
C VAL A 36 2.20 -1.52 -5.65
N SER A 37 1.04 -2.14 -5.42
CA SER A 37 0.72 -3.45 -6.01
C SER A 37 0.24 -3.37 -7.46
N GLY A 38 -0.10 -2.18 -7.95
CA GLY A 38 -0.77 -1.97 -9.22
C GLY A 38 -2.30 -2.00 -9.14
N GLY A 39 -2.87 -2.36 -7.99
CA GLY A 39 -4.32 -2.29 -7.74
C GLY A 39 -4.81 -0.89 -7.41
N LYS A 40 -6.14 -0.68 -7.51
CA LYS A 40 -6.81 0.59 -7.26
C LYS A 40 -6.43 1.27 -5.94
N ASP A 41 -6.28 0.47 -4.87
CA ASP A 41 -6.07 0.95 -3.52
C ASP A 41 -4.66 1.52 -3.35
N SER A 42 -3.65 0.80 -3.83
CA SER A 42 -2.26 1.23 -3.77
C SER A 42 -1.97 2.44 -4.66
N LEU A 43 -2.62 2.54 -5.82
CA LEU A 43 -2.51 3.71 -6.71
C LEU A 43 -3.23 4.92 -6.13
N THR A 44 -4.37 4.71 -5.47
CA THR A 44 -5.08 5.77 -4.73
C THR A 44 -4.23 6.26 -3.55
N LEU A 45 -3.61 5.35 -2.81
CA LEU A 45 -2.70 5.71 -1.71
C LEU A 45 -1.57 6.60 -2.21
N LEU A 46 -0.87 6.18 -3.27
CA LEU A 46 0.23 6.93 -3.88
C LEU A 46 -0.22 8.35 -4.28
N ASP A 47 -1.30 8.47 -5.05
CA ASP A 47 -1.81 9.75 -5.55
C ASP A 47 -2.21 10.70 -4.41
N LEU A 48 -2.88 10.19 -3.39
CA LEU A 48 -3.30 10.99 -2.24
C LEU A 48 -2.12 11.39 -1.33
N LEU A 49 -1.11 10.53 -1.16
CA LEU A 49 0.08 10.87 -0.39
C LEU A 49 0.96 11.90 -1.10
N GLU A 50 1.09 11.84 -2.43
CA GLU A 50 1.76 12.90 -3.19
C GLU A 50 1.06 14.26 -3.06
N ILE A 51 -0.28 14.27 -3.05
CA ILE A 51 -1.05 15.51 -2.81
C ILE A 51 -0.84 16.00 -1.37
N TRP A 52 -0.86 15.09 -0.41
CA TRP A 52 -0.71 15.40 1.01
C TRP A 52 0.70 15.90 1.36
N SER A 53 1.76 15.31 0.77
CA SER A 53 3.17 15.65 1.03
C SER A 53 3.57 17.07 0.57
N ARG A 54 2.75 17.70 -0.27
CA ARG A 54 2.90 19.12 -0.63
C ARG A 54 2.47 20.08 0.48
N GLY A 55 2.02 19.54 1.61
CA GLY A 55 1.64 20.29 2.81
C GLY A 55 2.86 20.67 3.68
N PRO A 56 2.63 21.07 4.94
CA PRO A 56 3.68 21.59 5.80
C PRO A 56 4.62 20.52 6.38
N VAL A 57 4.23 19.25 6.36
CA VAL A 57 5.05 18.14 6.87
C VAL A 57 5.97 17.67 5.76
N SER A 58 7.27 17.81 5.96
CA SER A 58 8.28 17.37 4.98
C SER A 58 8.51 15.87 5.10
N VAL A 59 8.17 15.13 4.05
CA VAL A 59 8.41 13.68 3.95
C VAL A 59 8.97 13.33 2.58
N GLU A 60 9.84 12.34 2.53
CA GLU A 60 10.34 11.76 1.27
C GLU A 60 9.49 10.53 0.93
N LEU A 61 8.95 10.47 -0.28
CA LEU A 61 8.11 9.37 -0.74
C LEU A 61 8.82 8.61 -1.86
N THR A 62 8.93 7.29 -1.72
CA THR A 62 9.43 6.40 -2.78
C THR A 62 8.39 5.32 -3.05
N ALA A 63 7.89 5.24 -4.28
CA ALA A 63 6.98 4.19 -4.70
C ALA A 63 7.78 2.92 -5.02
N VAL A 64 7.38 1.77 -4.45
CA VAL A 64 8.02 0.49 -4.73
C VAL A 64 6.99 -0.50 -5.23
N HIS A 65 7.20 -1.01 -6.44
CA HIS A 65 6.41 -2.07 -7.03
C HIS A 65 7.21 -3.37 -7.08
N LEU A 66 6.55 -4.48 -6.72
CA LEU A 66 7.15 -5.82 -6.82
C LEU A 66 6.49 -6.60 -7.96
N ASP A 67 7.26 -6.77 -9.04
CA ASP A 67 6.99 -7.74 -10.09
C ASP A 67 7.40 -9.13 -9.60
N GLN A 68 6.42 -10.02 -9.50
CA GLN A 68 6.57 -11.37 -8.94
C GLN A 68 6.90 -12.44 -9.99
N GLY A 69 7.07 -12.06 -11.26
CA GLY A 69 7.27 -12.99 -12.36
C GLY A 69 6.04 -13.83 -12.71
N GLN A 70 4.82 -13.32 -12.46
CA GLN A 70 3.60 -14.05 -12.80
C GLN A 70 3.47 -14.20 -14.33
N PRO A 71 3.04 -15.38 -14.83
CA PRO A 71 2.79 -15.58 -16.25
C PRO A 71 1.76 -14.58 -16.80
N GLY A 72 2.11 -13.93 -17.92
CA GLY A 72 1.25 -12.92 -18.56
C GLY A 72 1.24 -11.54 -17.90
N TYR A 73 2.05 -11.33 -16.86
CA TYR A 73 2.17 -10.03 -16.23
C TYR A 73 2.80 -9.02 -17.19
N ASP A 74 2.14 -7.87 -17.38
CA ASP A 74 2.67 -6.71 -18.10
C ASP A 74 2.69 -5.49 -17.16
N GLY A 75 3.87 -5.14 -16.68
CA GLY A 75 4.09 -3.97 -15.81
C GLY A 75 4.31 -2.65 -16.54
N ALA A 76 4.38 -2.66 -17.89
CA ALA A 76 4.69 -1.46 -18.66
C ALA A 76 3.69 -0.29 -18.43
N PRO A 77 2.38 -0.51 -18.34
CA PRO A 77 1.44 0.57 -18.06
C PRO A 77 1.67 1.24 -16.70
N LEU A 78 2.02 0.44 -15.67
CA LEU A 78 2.33 0.96 -14.35
C LEU A 78 3.65 1.74 -14.36
N GLN A 79 4.69 1.21 -15.00
CA GLN A 79 5.97 1.90 -15.12
C GLN A 79 5.82 3.26 -15.81
N THR A 80 5.14 3.30 -16.96
CA THR A 80 4.86 4.55 -17.69
C THR A 80 4.09 5.56 -16.81
N PHE A 81 3.14 5.06 -16.02
CA PHE A 81 2.38 5.90 -15.09
C PHE A 81 3.27 6.49 -13.99
N LEU A 82 4.16 5.70 -13.40
CA LEU A 82 5.08 6.18 -12.36
C LEU A 82 6.09 7.19 -12.91
N GLU A 83 6.67 6.91 -14.09
CA GLU A 83 7.58 7.84 -14.80
C GLU A 83 6.94 9.21 -15.06
N ALA A 84 5.67 9.22 -15.46
CA ALA A 84 4.94 10.46 -15.76
C ALA A 84 4.61 11.30 -14.52
N ARG A 85 4.71 10.75 -13.31
CA ARG A 85 4.36 11.45 -12.06
C ARG A 85 5.52 12.24 -11.45
N GLY A 86 6.75 11.87 -11.75
CA GLY A 86 7.93 12.51 -11.16
C GLY A 86 8.12 12.18 -9.67
N VAL A 87 7.51 11.11 -9.17
CA VAL A 87 7.80 10.52 -7.87
C VAL A 87 8.98 9.56 -8.00
N ASP A 88 9.84 9.51 -7.00
CA ASP A 88 10.87 8.49 -6.95
C ASP A 88 10.23 7.11 -6.88
N PHE A 89 10.65 6.21 -7.78
CA PHE A 89 10.10 4.86 -7.79
C PHE A 89 11.14 3.79 -8.10
N GLU A 90 10.82 2.57 -7.67
CA GLU A 90 11.60 1.38 -7.98
C GLU A 90 10.68 0.22 -8.34
N ILE A 91 11.05 -0.54 -9.37
CA ILE A 91 10.41 -1.81 -9.73
C ILE A 91 11.37 -2.93 -9.38
N LEU A 92 11.00 -3.69 -8.35
CA LEU A 92 11.70 -4.90 -7.93
C LEU A 92 11.22 -6.07 -8.79
N ARG A 93 12.15 -6.86 -9.31
CA ARG A 93 11.84 -8.08 -10.09
C ARG A 93 12.36 -9.29 -9.32
N GLU A 94 11.44 -10.05 -8.76
CA GLU A 94 11.75 -11.24 -7.95
C GLU A 94 10.80 -12.38 -8.34
N ASP A 95 11.33 -13.48 -8.81
CA ASP A 95 10.52 -14.64 -9.18
C ASP A 95 9.96 -15.37 -7.95
N THR A 96 9.09 -14.66 -7.21
CA THR A 96 8.39 -15.23 -6.05
C THR A 96 7.31 -16.22 -6.48
N TYR A 97 6.80 -16.08 -7.70
CA TYR A 97 5.78 -16.97 -8.24
C TYR A 97 6.31 -18.42 -8.34
N SER A 98 7.45 -18.62 -9.00
CA SER A 98 8.06 -19.95 -9.11
C SER A 98 8.46 -20.51 -7.75
N VAL A 99 8.99 -19.68 -6.85
CA VAL A 99 9.36 -20.12 -5.48
C VAL A 99 8.14 -20.63 -4.71
N VAL A 100 7.02 -19.92 -4.81
CA VAL A 100 5.79 -20.31 -4.13
C VAL A 100 5.20 -21.57 -4.74
N THR A 101 5.10 -21.64 -6.08
CA THR A 101 4.53 -22.82 -6.77
C THR A 101 5.35 -24.09 -6.57
N GLN A 102 6.67 -24.01 -6.44
CA GLN A 102 7.54 -25.17 -6.19
C GLN A 102 7.53 -25.64 -4.74
N LYS A 103 7.30 -24.74 -3.76
CA LYS A 103 7.35 -25.04 -2.33
C LYS A 103 6.01 -25.44 -1.71
N LEU A 104 4.90 -25.32 -2.46
CA LEU A 104 3.59 -25.67 -1.97
C LEU A 104 3.46 -27.20 -1.78
N GLY A 105 3.51 -27.66 -0.53
CA GLY A 105 3.02 -28.96 -0.13
C GLY A 105 1.47 -28.98 -0.11
N PRO A 106 0.83 -30.19 -0.12
CA PRO A 106 -0.60 -30.32 -0.25
C PRO A 106 -1.44 -29.66 0.86
N GLU A 107 -0.82 -29.19 1.95
CA GLU A 107 -1.50 -28.57 3.10
C GLU A 107 -1.16 -27.07 3.29
N GLN A 108 -0.31 -26.47 2.44
CA GLN A 108 0.09 -25.07 2.60
C GLN A 108 -0.71 -24.16 1.68
N THR A 109 -1.30 -23.11 2.26
CA THR A 109 -2.02 -22.11 1.48
C THR A 109 -1.03 -21.19 0.73
N TYR A 110 -1.22 -21.07 -0.59
CA TYR A 110 -0.48 -20.17 -1.48
C TYR A 110 -0.32 -18.75 -0.90
N CYS A 111 -1.38 -18.21 -0.31
CA CYS A 111 -1.45 -16.84 0.18
C CYS A 111 -0.50 -16.55 1.36
N SER A 112 -0.29 -17.48 2.29
CA SER A 112 0.52 -17.23 3.48
C SER A 112 2.03 -17.15 3.18
N LEU A 113 2.53 -18.01 2.29
CA LEU A 113 3.94 -18.00 1.87
C LEU A 113 4.22 -16.77 0.99
N CYS A 114 3.33 -16.49 0.03
CA CYS A 114 3.43 -15.33 -0.85
C CYS A 114 3.48 -14.02 -0.06
N SER A 115 2.58 -13.82 0.91
CA SER A 115 2.57 -12.61 1.72
C SER A 115 3.81 -12.44 2.61
N ARG A 116 4.41 -13.54 3.10
CA ARG A 116 5.68 -13.49 3.85
C ARG A 116 6.85 -13.08 2.96
N LEU A 117 6.97 -13.68 1.77
CA LEU A 117 8.02 -13.34 0.80
C LEU A 117 7.92 -11.88 0.37
N ARG A 118 6.72 -11.44 -0.02
CA ARG A 118 6.48 -10.03 -0.41
C ARG A 118 6.87 -9.06 0.69
N ARG A 119 6.51 -9.38 1.95
CA ARG A 119 6.88 -8.55 3.11
C ARG A 119 8.38 -8.50 3.31
N GLY A 120 9.08 -9.64 3.23
CA GLY A 120 10.54 -9.69 3.35
C GLY A 120 11.24 -8.86 2.28
N ILE A 121 10.79 -8.94 1.03
CA ILE A 121 11.34 -8.15 -0.09
C ILE A 121 11.10 -6.65 0.13
N LEU A 122 9.90 -6.26 0.55
CA LEU A 122 9.60 -4.85 0.86
C LEU A 122 10.44 -4.32 2.02
N TYR A 123 10.70 -5.14 3.05
CA TYR A 123 11.56 -4.74 4.17
C TYR A 123 13.03 -4.57 3.74
N SER A 124 13.53 -5.47 2.89
CA SER A 124 14.88 -5.33 2.32
C SER A 124 15.00 -4.08 1.44
N ALA A 125 13.96 -3.77 0.65
CA ALA A 125 13.92 -2.55 -0.13
C ALA A 125 13.87 -1.30 0.77
N ALA A 126 13.05 -1.30 1.82
CA ALA A 126 12.96 -0.19 2.78
C ALA A 126 14.31 0.08 3.45
N GLU A 127 15.02 -0.97 3.89
CA GLU A 127 16.36 -0.85 4.48
C GLU A 127 17.36 -0.22 3.50
N ARG A 128 17.42 -0.71 2.26
CA ARG A 128 18.30 -0.22 1.22
C ARG A 128 18.01 1.24 0.83
N LEU A 129 16.73 1.62 0.80
CA LEU A 129 16.29 2.99 0.51
C LEU A 129 16.42 3.92 1.74
N GLY A 130 16.77 3.38 2.91
CA GLY A 130 16.82 4.11 4.16
C GLY A 130 15.46 4.62 4.62
N ALA A 131 14.38 3.97 4.20
CA ALA A 131 13.03 4.30 4.65
C ALA A 131 12.84 3.85 6.10
N ASN A 132 12.15 4.66 6.90
CA ASN A 132 11.75 4.33 8.26
C ASN A 132 10.28 3.94 8.36
N LYS A 133 9.49 4.24 7.32
CA LYS A 133 8.07 3.89 7.25
C LYS A 133 7.72 3.14 5.96
N ILE A 134 6.73 2.23 6.06
CA ILE A 134 6.18 1.49 4.93
C ILE A 134 4.68 1.73 4.89
N ALA A 135 4.20 2.38 3.84
CA ALA A 135 2.78 2.69 3.64
C ALA A 135 2.09 1.61 2.80
N LEU A 136 0.98 1.08 3.32
CA LEU A 136 0.17 0.04 2.68
C LEU A 136 -1.25 0.56 2.38
N GLY A 137 -1.79 0.17 1.22
CA GLY A 137 -3.10 0.61 0.72
C GLY A 137 -4.32 -0.10 1.31
N HIS A 138 -4.23 -0.67 2.52
CA HIS A 138 -5.39 -1.28 3.17
C HIS A 138 -6.42 -0.22 3.55
N HIS A 139 -7.71 -0.56 3.37
CA HIS A 139 -8.83 0.33 3.59
C HIS A 139 -9.80 -0.21 4.66
N ARG A 140 -10.91 0.48 4.88
CA ARG A 140 -11.87 0.18 5.95
C ARG A 140 -12.45 -1.23 5.85
N GLU A 141 -12.79 -1.66 4.66
CA GLU A 141 -13.37 -2.98 4.41
C GLU A 141 -12.36 -4.11 4.70
N ASP A 142 -11.06 -3.93 4.37
CA ASP A 142 -9.99 -4.87 4.76
C ASP A 142 -9.90 -5.03 6.29
N ALA A 143 -10.03 -3.91 7.02
CA ALA A 143 -10.02 -3.93 8.48
C ALA A 143 -11.23 -4.67 9.03
N LEU A 144 -12.41 -4.45 8.46
CA LEU A 144 -13.65 -5.14 8.85
C LEU A 144 -13.59 -6.64 8.54
N GLU A 145 -13.15 -7.02 7.35
CA GLU A 145 -12.96 -8.41 6.95
C GLU A 145 -11.97 -9.13 7.87
N THR A 146 -10.83 -8.48 8.14
CA THR A 146 -9.83 -9.02 9.08
C THR A 146 -10.40 -9.20 10.48
N PHE A 147 -11.19 -8.25 10.96
CA PHE A 147 -11.86 -8.35 12.25
C PHE A 147 -12.82 -9.54 12.29
N LEU A 148 -13.68 -9.69 11.27
CA LEU A 148 -14.63 -10.81 11.19
C LEU A 148 -13.92 -12.16 11.08
N LEU A 149 -12.88 -12.27 10.27
CA LEU A 149 -12.07 -13.49 10.16
C LEU A 149 -11.42 -13.85 11.51
N ASN A 150 -10.82 -12.89 12.20
CA ASN A 150 -10.22 -13.13 13.50
C ASN A 150 -11.26 -13.54 14.55
N LEU A 151 -12.43 -12.89 14.55
CA LEU A 151 -13.51 -13.21 15.47
C LEU A 151 -14.05 -14.63 15.24
N LEU A 152 -14.35 -14.99 13.98
CA LEU A 152 -15.03 -16.23 13.66
C LEU A 152 -14.08 -17.45 13.67
N TYR A 153 -12.83 -17.30 13.22
CA TYR A 153 -11.91 -18.43 13.08
C TYR A 153 -10.86 -18.51 14.18
N ALA A 154 -10.47 -17.39 14.79
CA ALA A 154 -9.44 -17.36 15.82
C ALA A 154 -9.95 -16.97 17.21
N GLY A 155 -11.23 -16.59 17.36
CA GLY A 155 -11.81 -16.13 18.62
C GLY A 155 -11.13 -14.85 19.17
N ARG A 156 -10.59 -13.99 18.29
CA ARG A 156 -9.83 -12.80 18.66
C ARG A 156 -10.54 -11.53 18.23
N LEU A 157 -10.66 -10.57 19.14
CA LEU A 157 -11.13 -9.22 18.87
C LEU A 157 -9.95 -8.36 18.36
N GLN A 158 -9.51 -8.62 17.12
CA GLN A 158 -8.35 -7.96 16.53
C GLN A 158 -8.60 -7.64 15.06
N THR A 159 -8.15 -6.46 14.64
CA THR A 159 -8.19 -6.01 13.23
C THR A 159 -6.84 -5.45 12.80
N LEU A 160 -6.78 -4.88 11.58
CA LEU A 160 -5.60 -4.18 11.08
C LEU A 160 -5.44 -2.82 11.79
N PRO A 161 -4.35 -2.60 12.54
CA PRO A 161 -4.13 -1.29 13.15
C PRO A 161 -3.73 -0.24 12.10
N PRO A 162 -4.01 1.05 12.33
CA PRO A 162 -3.56 2.16 11.46
C PRO A 162 -2.04 2.24 11.33
N LYS A 163 -1.32 1.92 12.41
CA LYS A 163 0.14 1.77 12.41
C LYS A 163 0.59 0.68 13.38
N TYR A 164 1.72 0.07 13.08
CA TYR A 164 2.43 -0.83 14.00
C TYR A 164 3.92 -0.86 13.67
N ARG A 165 4.74 -1.10 14.69
CA ARG A 165 6.17 -1.31 14.50
C ARG A 165 6.44 -2.78 14.16
N THR A 166 7.35 -3.04 13.22
CA THR A 166 7.77 -4.41 12.88
C THR A 166 8.40 -5.10 14.09
N ASP A 167 8.33 -6.43 14.15
CA ASP A 167 8.80 -7.21 15.31
C ASP A 167 10.30 -6.99 15.60
N ASP A 168 11.09 -6.71 14.58
CA ASP A 168 12.51 -6.34 14.68
C ASP A 168 12.75 -4.85 15.00
N GLY A 169 11.68 -4.06 15.11
CA GLY A 169 11.72 -2.66 15.46
C GLY A 169 12.28 -1.71 14.40
N ARG A 170 12.62 -2.22 13.19
CA ARG A 170 13.30 -1.42 12.15
C ARG A 170 12.38 -0.44 11.45
N PHE A 171 11.12 -0.82 11.22
CA PHE A 171 10.17 -0.03 10.42
C PHE A 171 8.87 0.19 11.17
N GLU A 172 8.19 1.28 10.86
CA GLU A 172 6.78 1.46 11.18
C GLU A 172 5.94 1.25 9.92
N VAL A 173 5.03 0.28 9.98
CA VAL A 173 4.05 0.04 8.89
C VAL A 173 2.82 0.90 9.16
N ILE A 174 2.41 1.68 8.16
CA ILE A 174 1.29 2.61 8.26
C ILE A 174 0.22 2.31 7.21
N ARG A 175 -1.04 2.62 7.52
CA ARG A 175 -2.20 2.42 6.65
C ARG A 175 -3.06 3.68 6.57
N PRO A 176 -2.66 4.68 5.77
CA PRO A 176 -3.35 5.96 5.70
C PRO A 176 -4.79 5.89 5.19
N LEU A 177 -5.15 4.82 4.44
CA LEU A 177 -6.50 4.60 3.92
C LEU A 177 -7.38 3.74 4.83
N ILE A 178 -6.92 3.32 6.01
CA ILE A 178 -7.60 2.31 6.85
C ILE A 178 -9.04 2.68 7.25
N GLU A 179 -9.38 3.94 7.25
CA GLU A 179 -10.74 4.44 7.54
C GLU A 179 -11.48 4.92 6.28
N CYS A 180 -10.85 4.83 5.10
CA CYS A 180 -11.47 5.19 3.83
C CYS A 180 -12.39 4.07 3.32
N ALA A 181 -13.54 4.44 2.76
CA ALA A 181 -14.46 3.48 2.16
C ALA A 181 -13.95 2.99 0.80
N GLU A 182 -14.01 1.68 0.55
CA GLU A 182 -13.63 1.08 -0.74
C GLU A 182 -14.41 1.68 -1.92
N THR A 183 -15.70 1.95 -1.72
CA THR A 183 -16.55 2.58 -2.74
C THR A 183 -16.05 3.95 -3.18
N ASP A 184 -15.51 4.75 -2.25
CA ASP A 184 -14.91 6.05 -2.58
C ASP A 184 -13.56 5.87 -3.29
N ILE A 185 -12.76 4.87 -2.89
CA ILE A 185 -11.50 4.52 -3.55
C ILE A 185 -11.76 4.07 -4.99
N ALA A 186 -12.74 3.19 -5.21
CA ALA A 186 -13.10 2.72 -6.54
C ALA A 186 -13.58 3.86 -7.46
N ALA A 187 -14.43 4.76 -6.94
CA ALA A 187 -14.90 5.93 -7.67
C ALA A 187 -13.73 6.88 -8.02
N TYR A 188 -12.82 7.09 -7.08
CA TYR A 188 -11.64 7.92 -7.29
C TYR A 188 -10.69 7.31 -8.32
N ALA A 189 -10.40 6.02 -8.22
CA ALA A 189 -9.53 5.33 -9.16
C ALA A 189 -10.07 5.39 -10.60
N ALA A 190 -11.38 5.24 -10.77
CA ALA A 190 -12.04 5.36 -12.06
C ALA A 190 -11.95 6.80 -12.62
N GLU A 191 -12.18 7.83 -11.79
CA GLU A 191 -12.04 9.24 -12.17
C GLU A 191 -10.60 9.56 -12.60
N ARG A 192 -9.61 9.05 -11.87
CA ARG A 192 -8.18 9.27 -12.14
C ARG A 192 -7.66 8.42 -13.30
N LYS A 193 -8.44 7.46 -13.78
CA LYS A 193 -8.08 6.52 -14.86
C LYS A 193 -6.75 5.81 -14.58
N PHE A 194 -6.58 5.30 -13.37
CA PHE A 194 -5.37 4.59 -13.02
C PHE A 194 -5.17 3.34 -13.89
N PRO A 195 -3.92 3.00 -14.27
CA PRO A 195 -3.60 1.78 -15.00
C PRO A 195 -3.63 0.58 -14.05
N ILE A 196 -4.83 0.15 -13.67
CA ILE A 196 -5.01 -0.99 -12.75
C ILE A 196 -4.54 -2.26 -13.45
N LEU A 197 -3.57 -2.93 -12.85
CA LEU A 197 -3.08 -4.22 -13.32
C LEU A 197 -4.08 -5.34 -12.98
N PRO A 198 -4.24 -6.36 -13.84
CA PRO A 198 -5.15 -7.48 -13.65
C PRO A 198 -4.77 -8.39 -12.49
#